data_0e7a364fa7479d4f0c9d9715a3701b66
#
_entry.id   0e7a364fa7479d4f0c9d9715a3701b66
#
_cell.length_a   1.000
_cell.length_b   1.000
_cell.length_c   1.000
_cell.angle_alpha   90.00
_cell.angle_beta   90.00
_cell.angle_gamma   90.00
#
_symmetry.space_group_name_H-M   'P 1'
#
loop_
_entity.id
_entity.type
_entity.pdbx_description
1 polymer ?
#
loop_
_entity_poly.entity_id
_entity_poly.type
_entity_poly.pdbx_seq_one_letter_code
_entity_poly.pdbx_strand_id
1 'polypeptide(L)'
;VIVATSVCLTSCDGYLTTLPSDSLVSDGAITTAEDTKTALNGAYAGLISVSDKDNASYYYYGVDFIARAEVGGDDTQTNKTSDRTEQYYRYTYRQNNAPDDLWFPPYAVINRVNVLLEAIDKGEVPMSDVVKNSKGEALAIRALAHFNLLITYGAPYLKDNGASLGVPVVKEVLTAAELPARQTVAQGYAAVLEDLTDALSFIDENKNY
;
A
#
# COMPACT_ATOMS: atom_id res chain seq x y z
N VAL A 1 23.80 47.91 45.88
CA VAL A 1 22.75 47.90 44.85
C VAL A 1 23.13 46.84 43.85
N ILE A 2 22.45 45.73 43.86
CA ILE A 2 22.64 44.60 42.90
C ILE A 2 21.60 44.82 41.80
N VAL A 3 22.05 45.12 40.59
CA VAL A 3 21.20 45.20 39.39
C VAL A 3 21.12 43.78 38.79
N ALA A 4 19.96 43.14 38.96
CA ALA A 4 19.67 41.86 38.28
C ALA A 4 19.30 42.13 36.84
N THR A 5 20.18 41.76 35.90
CA THR A 5 19.91 41.82 34.46
C THR A 5 19.10 40.59 34.08
N SER A 6 17.80 40.76 33.83
CA SER A 6 16.92 39.73 33.31
C SER A 6 17.25 39.49 31.85
N VAL A 7 17.86 38.34 31.52
CA VAL A 7 18.08 37.90 30.15
C VAL A 7 16.77 37.23 29.69
N CYS A 8 16.03 37.88 28.79
CA CYS A 8 14.91 37.26 28.10
C CYS A 8 15.46 36.22 27.11
N LEU A 9 15.31 34.96 27.46
CA LEU A 9 15.51 33.83 26.53
C LEU A 9 14.30 33.81 25.61
N THR A 10 14.37 34.46 24.47
CA THR A 10 13.44 34.27 23.38
C THR A 10 13.81 32.91 22.75
N SER A 11 13.12 31.85 23.18
CA SER A 11 13.17 30.53 22.52
C SER A 11 12.58 30.72 21.12
N CYS A 12 13.33 30.38 20.09
CA CYS A 12 12.82 30.29 18.72
C CYS A 12 11.99 29.00 18.61
N ASP A 13 10.69 29.07 18.81
CA ASP A 13 9.76 27.95 18.63
C ASP A 13 9.86 27.32 17.23
N GLY A 14 10.21 28.12 16.22
CA GLY A 14 10.35 27.64 14.84
C GLY A 14 11.47 26.61 14.62
N TYR A 15 12.45 26.49 15.52
CA TYR A 15 13.52 25.48 15.40
C TYR A 15 13.10 24.11 15.95
N LEU A 16 12.15 24.09 16.87
CA LEU A 16 11.63 22.84 17.49
C LEU A 16 10.50 22.21 16.68
N THR A 17 9.92 22.93 15.72
CA THR A 17 8.83 22.49 14.83
C THR A 17 9.31 22.20 13.41
N THR A 18 10.64 22.03 13.19
CA THR A 18 11.16 21.63 11.89
C THR A 18 10.73 20.21 11.59
N LEU A 19 9.84 20.06 10.62
CA LEU A 19 9.43 18.76 10.10
C LEU A 19 10.62 18.08 9.42
N PRO A 20 10.79 16.75 9.54
CA PRO A 20 11.84 16.03 8.84
C PRO A 20 11.75 16.33 7.34
N SER A 21 12.85 16.74 6.73
CA SER A 21 12.91 17.08 5.29
C SER A 21 12.87 15.85 4.37
N ASP A 22 12.99 14.65 4.94
CA ASP A 22 13.08 13.36 4.26
C ASP A 22 11.89 12.43 4.53
N SER A 23 10.91 12.87 5.32
CA SER A 23 9.65 12.15 5.54
C SER A 23 8.47 13.08 5.26
N LEU A 24 7.56 12.64 4.40
CA LEU A 24 6.26 13.27 4.25
C LEU A 24 5.50 13.12 5.58
N VAL A 25 5.31 14.23 6.29
CA VAL A 25 4.36 14.27 7.40
C VAL A 25 2.99 14.18 6.74
N SER A 26 2.21 13.18 7.10
CA SER A 26 0.92 12.88 6.47
C SER A 26 -0.07 14.05 6.57
N ASP A 27 -0.02 14.83 7.65
CA ASP A 27 -0.91 15.97 7.82
C ASP A 27 -0.41 17.20 7.02
N GLY A 28 -1.19 17.62 6.03
CA GLY A 28 -0.92 18.79 5.21
C GLY A 28 0.12 18.62 4.08
N ALA A 29 0.53 17.37 3.78
CA ALA A 29 1.44 17.11 2.67
C ALA A 29 0.75 17.09 1.30
N ILE A 30 -0.56 16.79 1.26
CA ILE A 30 -1.36 16.70 0.05
C ILE A 30 -2.46 17.74 0.13
N THR A 31 -2.24 18.90 -0.48
CA THR A 31 -3.15 20.07 -0.39
C THR A 31 -3.59 20.60 -1.75
N THR A 32 -2.96 20.15 -2.83
CA THR A 32 -3.25 20.57 -4.19
C THR A 32 -3.54 19.39 -5.12
N ALA A 33 -4.14 19.66 -6.28
CA ALA A 33 -4.35 18.64 -7.30
C ALA A 33 -3.02 18.07 -7.84
N GLU A 34 -1.95 18.84 -7.83
CA GLU A 34 -0.62 18.35 -8.23
C GLU A 34 -0.01 17.42 -7.17
N ASP A 35 -0.23 17.72 -5.88
CA ASP A 35 0.18 16.82 -4.79
C ASP A 35 -0.55 15.49 -4.89
N THR A 36 -1.86 15.49 -5.25
CA THR A 36 -2.61 14.24 -5.45
C THR A 36 -2.05 13.41 -6.60
N LYS A 37 -1.67 14.01 -7.72
CA LYS A 37 -0.99 13.32 -8.82
C LYS A 37 0.35 12.75 -8.38
N THR A 38 1.12 13.52 -7.64
CA THR A 38 2.43 13.10 -7.13
C THR A 38 2.30 11.90 -6.19
N ALA A 39 1.34 11.95 -5.25
CA ALA A 39 1.05 10.85 -4.33
C ALA A 39 0.55 9.60 -5.08
N LEU A 40 -0.33 9.77 -6.07
CA LEU A 40 -0.82 8.70 -6.93
C LEU A 40 0.33 8.05 -7.73
N ASN A 41 1.20 8.85 -8.33
CA ASN A 41 2.40 8.35 -9.01
C ASN A 41 3.30 7.57 -8.05
N GLY A 42 3.41 8.00 -6.79
CA GLY A 42 4.09 7.25 -5.73
C GLY A 42 3.45 5.90 -5.43
N ALA A 43 2.12 5.78 -5.51
CA ALA A 43 1.41 4.50 -5.40
C ALA A 43 1.67 3.59 -6.61
N TYR A 44 1.59 4.12 -7.83
CA TYR A 44 1.95 3.38 -9.05
C TYR A 44 3.42 2.91 -9.03
N ALA A 45 4.35 3.77 -8.62
CA ALA A 45 5.75 3.39 -8.46
C ALA A 45 5.92 2.24 -7.45
N GLY A 46 5.09 2.20 -6.41
CA GLY A 46 5.06 1.11 -5.45
C GLY A 46 4.65 -0.24 -6.02
N LEU A 47 3.92 -0.28 -7.14
CA LEU A 47 3.58 -1.53 -7.81
C LEU A 47 4.81 -2.20 -8.45
N ILE A 48 5.79 -1.43 -8.88
CA ILE A 48 6.96 -1.93 -9.61
C ILE A 48 8.26 -1.92 -8.80
N SER A 49 8.29 -1.25 -7.65
CA SER A 49 9.51 -1.10 -6.85
C SER A 49 9.18 -0.84 -5.39
N VAL A 50 9.60 -1.73 -4.52
CA VAL A 50 9.75 -1.44 -3.10
C VAL A 50 11.23 -1.54 -2.78
N SER A 51 11.87 -0.41 -2.54
CA SER A 51 13.24 -0.34 -2.08
C SER A 51 13.26 -0.63 -0.59
N ASP A 52 13.82 -1.76 -0.19
CA ASP A 52 14.24 -1.96 1.19
C ASP A 52 15.67 -1.45 1.37
N LYS A 53 15.99 -0.98 2.60
CA LYS A 53 17.30 -0.45 2.97
C LYS A 53 18.44 -1.47 2.82
N ASP A 54 18.12 -2.75 2.68
CA ASP A 54 19.06 -3.86 2.58
C ASP A 54 19.34 -4.32 1.13
N ASN A 55 19.12 -3.47 0.12
CA ASN A 55 19.34 -3.78 -1.31
C ASN A 55 18.46 -4.92 -1.87
N ALA A 56 17.51 -5.44 -1.15
CA ALA A 56 16.54 -6.37 -1.69
C ALA A 56 15.41 -5.59 -2.39
N SER A 57 15.49 -5.48 -3.69
CA SER A 57 14.43 -4.91 -4.51
C SER A 57 13.34 -5.96 -4.65
N TYR A 58 12.31 -5.89 -3.83
CA TYR A 58 11.10 -6.67 -4.03
C TYR A 58 10.26 -5.97 -5.10
N TYR A 59 10.09 -6.63 -6.22
CA TYR A 59 9.29 -6.11 -7.33
C TYR A 59 7.90 -6.72 -7.24
N TYR A 60 6.93 -5.95 -6.76
CA TYR A 60 5.56 -6.42 -6.61
C TYR A 60 4.98 -6.92 -7.95
N TYR A 61 5.01 -6.11 -9.01
CA TYR A 61 4.66 -6.50 -10.37
C TYR A 61 5.89 -6.81 -11.23
N GLY A 62 6.90 -7.42 -10.65
CA GLY A 62 8.12 -7.84 -11.32
C GLY A 62 8.21 -9.36 -11.44
N VAL A 63 9.46 -9.82 -11.54
CA VAL A 63 9.78 -11.24 -11.72
C VAL A 63 9.18 -12.12 -10.62
N ASP A 64 9.17 -11.66 -9.37
CA ASP A 64 8.71 -12.49 -8.25
C ASP A 64 7.21 -12.80 -8.32
N PHE A 65 6.40 -11.82 -8.71
CA PHE A 65 4.97 -12.01 -8.86
C PHE A 65 4.63 -13.00 -10.00
N ILE A 66 5.32 -12.85 -11.14
CA ILE A 66 5.14 -13.71 -12.31
C ILE A 66 5.77 -15.09 -12.06
N ALA A 67 7.04 -15.12 -11.63
CA ALA A 67 7.79 -16.35 -11.45
C ALA A 67 7.14 -17.28 -10.42
N ARG A 68 6.49 -16.77 -9.39
CA ARG A 68 5.81 -17.57 -8.38
C ARG A 68 4.72 -18.46 -8.98
N ALA A 69 3.88 -17.90 -9.86
CA ALA A 69 2.82 -18.66 -10.51
C ALA A 69 3.38 -19.70 -11.47
N GLU A 70 4.36 -19.29 -12.28
CA GLU A 70 5.00 -20.13 -13.29
C GLU A 70 5.81 -21.29 -12.68
N VAL A 71 6.60 -21.00 -11.64
CA VAL A 71 7.49 -22.00 -10.99
C VAL A 71 6.68 -23.02 -10.18
N GLY A 72 5.46 -22.68 -9.76
CA GLY A 72 4.51 -23.62 -9.16
C GLY A 72 3.79 -24.51 -10.17
N GLY A 73 3.93 -24.25 -11.48
CA GLY A 73 3.35 -25.04 -12.56
C GLY A 73 4.29 -26.12 -13.09
N ASP A 74 3.87 -26.77 -14.18
CA ASP A 74 4.59 -27.88 -14.80
C ASP A 74 5.65 -27.42 -15.82
N ASP A 75 5.54 -26.17 -16.32
CA ASP A 75 6.31 -25.69 -17.47
C ASP A 75 7.70 -25.15 -17.10
N THR A 76 7.95 -24.89 -15.83
CA THR A 76 9.21 -24.34 -15.35
C THR A 76 9.76 -25.08 -14.15
N GLN A 77 11.09 -24.98 -13.96
CA GLN A 77 11.76 -25.51 -12.78
C GLN A 77 12.89 -24.61 -12.32
N THR A 78 13.20 -24.65 -11.03
CA THR A 78 14.38 -23.98 -10.50
C THR A 78 15.66 -24.73 -10.88
N ASN A 79 16.75 -24.01 -11.17
CA ASN A 79 18.08 -24.58 -11.45
C ASN A 79 18.90 -24.86 -10.20
N LYS A 80 18.33 -24.73 -9.00
CA LYS A 80 18.98 -24.91 -7.69
C LYS A 80 20.10 -23.90 -7.34
N THR A 81 20.34 -22.91 -8.17
CA THR A 81 21.39 -21.90 -7.91
C THR A 81 20.84 -20.62 -7.32
N SER A 82 19.51 -20.50 -7.22
CA SER A 82 18.84 -19.34 -6.66
C SER A 82 17.80 -19.80 -5.63
N ASP A 83 17.93 -19.36 -4.40
CA ASP A 83 16.98 -19.65 -3.33
C ASP A 83 15.64 -18.94 -3.51
N ARG A 84 15.59 -17.92 -4.37
CA ARG A 84 14.46 -17.00 -4.53
C ARG A 84 13.16 -17.67 -4.97
N THR A 85 13.23 -18.66 -5.86
CA THR A 85 12.07 -19.38 -6.40
C THR A 85 11.94 -20.80 -5.89
N GLU A 86 12.92 -21.33 -5.18
CA GLU A 86 12.94 -22.72 -4.75
C GLU A 86 11.81 -23.09 -3.80
N GLN A 87 11.41 -22.16 -2.92
CA GLN A 87 10.29 -22.37 -1.99
C GLN A 87 8.97 -22.55 -2.73
N TYR A 88 8.74 -21.77 -3.79
CA TYR A 88 7.55 -21.89 -4.66
C TYR A 88 7.57 -23.19 -5.44
N TYR A 89 8.69 -23.56 -6.01
CA TYR A 89 8.87 -24.78 -6.78
C TYR A 89 8.64 -26.04 -5.95
N ARG A 90 9.15 -26.06 -4.71
CA ARG A 90 9.07 -27.24 -3.83
C ARG A 90 7.81 -27.31 -2.99
N TYR A 91 6.99 -26.27 -2.95
CA TYR A 91 5.84 -26.17 -2.05
C TYR A 91 6.20 -26.44 -0.58
N THR A 92 7.38 -26.05 -0.13
CA THR A 92 7.91 -26.33 1.21
C THR A 92 7.54 -25.26 2.22
N TYR A 93 6.34 -24.68 2.11
CA TYR A 93 5.86 -23.64 3.01
C TYR A 93 5.57 -24.20 4.40
N ARG A 94 6.03 -23.47 5.41
CA ARG A 94 5.75 -23.71 6.82
C ARG A 94 5.41 -22.40 7.49
N GLN A 95 4.85 -22.46 8.70
CA GLN A 95 4.48 -21.28 9.47
C GLN A 95 5.64 -20.28 9.68
N ASN A 96 6.87 -20.78 9.76
CA ASN A 96 8.09 -19.98 9.96
C ASN A 96 8.93 -19.80 8.69
N ASN A 97 8.41 -20.21 7.55
CA ASN A 97 9.09 -20.20 6.25
C ASN A 97 8.07 -19.98 5.11
N ALA A 98 7.02 -19.19 5.36
CA ALA A 98 6.12 -18.77 4.31
C ALA A 98 6.79 -17.61 3.54
N PRO A 99 6.70 -17.58 2.20
CA PRO A 99 7.19 -16.44 1.42
C PRO A 99 6.44 -15.17 1.84
N ASP A 100 7.19 -14.14 2.19
CA ASP A 100 6.69 -12.83 2.62
C ASP A 100 6.96 -11.71 1.58
N ASP A 101 7.70 -12.04 0.54
CA ASP A 101 8.07 -11.16 -0.57
C ASP A 101 6.86 -10.55 -1.32
N LEU A 102 5.70 -11.20 -1.28
CA LEU A 102 4.44 -10.67 -1.82
C LEU A 102 3.45 -10.20 -0.73
N TRP A 103 3.86 -10.20 0.53
CA TRP A 103 3.03 -9.69 1.63
C TRP A 103 3.27 -8.20 1.88
N PHE A 104 4.52 -7.82 2.07
CA PHE A 104 4.88 -6.45 2.41
C PHE A 104 4.59 -5.43 1.30
N PRO A 105 4.96 -5.67 0.02
CA PRO A 105 4.80 -4.65 -1.03
C PRO A 105 3.35 -4.22 -1.27
N PRO A 106 2.35 -5.12 -1.36
CA PRO A 106 0.96 -4.71 -1.53
C PRO A 106 0.46 -3.84 -0.37
N TYR A 107 0.82 -4.17 0.89
CA TYR A 107 0.44 -3.34 2.04
C TYR A 107 1.13 -1.98 2.05
N ALA A 108 2.37 -1.88 1.57
CA ALA A 108 3.04 -0.61 1.39
C ALA A 108 2.32 0.27 0.35
N VAL A 109 1.82 -0.33 -0.75
CA VAL A 109 1.00 0.37 -1.75
C VAL A 109 -0.34 0.78 -1.14
N ILE A 110 -1.03 -0.11 -0.42
CA ILE A 110 -2.29 0.18 0.27
C ILE A 110 -2.14 1.38 1.22
N ASN A 111 -1.06 1.41 2.00
CA ASN A 111 -0.82 2.53 2.91
C ASN A 111 -0.64 3.86 2.17
N ARG A 112 0.14 3.88 1.06
CA ARG A 112 0.30 5.09 0.22
C ARG A 112 -1.04 5.58 -0.33
N VAL A 113 -1.86 4.65 -0.81
CA VAL A 113 -3.20 4.95 -1.32
C VAL A 113 -4.10 5.47 -0.21
N ASN A 114 -4.08 4.85 0.97
CA ASN A 114 -4.90 5.29 2.10
C ASN A 114 -4.55 6.72 2.55
N VAL A 115 -3.26 7.10 2.57
CA VAL A 115 -2.83 8.48 2.86
C VAL A 115 -3.43 9.46 1.84
N LEU A 116 -3.40 9.12 0.55
CA LEU A 116 -3.99 9.97 -0.49
C LEU A 116 -5.51 10.08 -0.34
N LEU A 117 -6.20 8.95 -0.14
CA LEU A 117 -7.66 8.92 0.02
C LEU A 117 -8.09 9.70 1.27
N GLU A 118 -7.36 9.55 2.38
CA GLU A 118 -7.64 10.26 3.63
C GLU A 118 -7.55 11.77 3.46
N ALA A 119 -6.50 12.28 2.78
CA ALA A 119 -6.34 13.72 2.51
C ALA A 119 -7.51 14.26 1.65
N ILE A 120 -7.93 13.49 0.64
CA ILE A 120 -9.09 13.86 -0.20
C ILE A 120 -10.38 13.85 0.62
N ASP A 121 -10.62 12.80 1.42
CA ASP A 121 -11.86 12.61 2.18
C ASP A 121 -12.00 13.59 3.36
N LYS A 122 -10.89 14.01 3.97
CA LYS A 122 -10.85 15.09 4.95
C LYS A 122 -11.08 16.49 4.33
N GLY A 123 -11.09 16.59 3.00
CA GLY A 123 -11.25 17.87 2.30
C GLY A 123 -10.01 18.77 2.36
N GLU A 124 -8.83 18.20 2.60
CA GLU A 124 -7.56 18.93 2.60
C GLU A 124 -7.20 19.44 1.20
N VAL A 125 -7.75 18.79 0.16
CA VAL A 125 -7.55 19.15 -1.24
C VAL A 125 -8.88 19.65 -1.83
N PRO A 126 -8.91 20.83 -2.48
CA PRO A 126 -10.09 21.29 -3.21
C PRO A 126 -10.49 20.31 -4.31
N MET A 127 -11.76 19.87 -4.31
CA MET A 127 -12.25 18.90 -5.28
C MET A 127 -12.24 19.47 -6.70
N SER A 128 -11.63 18.73 -7.63
CA SER A 128 -11.56 19.03 -9.06
C SER A 128 -11.70 17.73 -9.86
N ASP A 129 -11.86 17.82 -11.19
CA ASP A 129 -11.89 16.61 -12.03
C ASP A 129 -10.61 15.78 -11.88
N VAL A 130 -9.45 16.43 -11.76
CA VAL A 130 -8.17 15.77 -11.53
C VAL A 130 -8.18 15.01 -10.21
N VAL A 131 -8.64 15.64 -9.11
CA VAL A 131 -8.69 15.00 -7.79
C VAL A 131 -9.70 13.86 -7.77
N LYS A 132 -10.86 14.00 -8.43
CA LYS A 132 -11.82 12.92 -8.60
C LYS A 132 -11.22 11.72 -9.31
N ASN A 133 -10.57 11.94 -10.44
CA ASN A 133 -9.92 10.87 -11.18
C ASN A 133 -8.82 10.20 -10.35
N SER A 134 -7.98 10.99 -9.68
CA SER A 134 -6.94 10.46 -8.78
C SER A 134 -7.53 9.61 -7.65
N LYS A 135 -8.69 9.99 -7.10
CA LYS A 135 -9.42 9.19 -6.12
C LYS A 135 -9.87 7.85 -6.71
N GLY A 136 -10.43 7.86 -7.91
CA GLY A 136 -10.86 6.63 -8.58
C GLY A 136 -9.70 5.69 -8.87
N GLU A 137 -8.60 6.20 -9.39
CA GLU A 137 -7.39 5.41 -9.63
C GLU A 137 -6.81 4.85 -8.33
N ALA A 138 -6.77 5.65 -7.26
CA ALA A 138 -6.31 5.21 -5.95
C ALA A 138 -7.16 4.05 -5.39
N LEU A 139 -8.49 4.14 -5.48
CA LEU A 139 -9.39 3.05 -5.09
C LEU A 139 -9.14 1.79 -5.92
N ALA A 140 -8.96 1.91 -7.23
CA ALA A 140 -8.65 0.77 -8.10
C ALA A 140 -7.31 0.11 -7.73
N ILE A 141 -6.27 0.89 -7.41
CA ILE A 141 -4.98 0.37 -6.95
C ILE A 141 -5.14 -0.36 -5.61
N ARG A 142 -5.93 0.17 -4.66
CA ARG A 142 -6.19 -0.48 -3.37
C ARG A 142 -6.92 -1.81 -3.55
N ALA A 143 -7.92 -1.83 -4.40
CA ALA A 143 -8.64 -3.04 -4.76
C ALA A 143 -7.72 -4.10 -5.36
N LEU A 144 -6.87 -3.70 -6.32
CA LEU A 144 -5.89 -4.58 -6.95
C LEU A 144 -4.91 -5.18 -5.94
N ALA A 145 -4.41 -4.36 -5.01
CA ALA A 145 -3.48 -4.82 -3.98
C ALA A 145 -4.13 -5.82 -3.01
N HIS A 146 -5.35 -5.55 -2.53
CA HIS A 146 -6.08 -6.50 -1.70
C HIS A 146 -6.45 -7.79 -2.46
N PHE A 147 -6.85 -7.67 -3.73
CA PHE A 147 -7.12 -8.84 -4.57
C PHE A 147 -5.88 -9.75 -4.68
N ASN A 148 -4.71 -9.18 -4.93
CA ASN A 148 -3.47 -9.94 -5.03
C ASN A 148 -3.09 -10.63 -3.70
N LEU A 149 -3.29 -9.95 -2.58
CA LEU A 149 -3.12 -10.55 -1.25
C LEU A 149 -4.08 -11.72 -1.03
N LEU A 150 -5.35 -11.57 -1.42
CA LEU A 150 -6.38 -12.60 -1.27
C LEU A 150 -6.08 -13.85 -2.08
N ILE A 151 -5.72 -13.71 -3.36
CA ILE A 151 -5.40 -14.86 -4.23
C ILE A 151 -4.08 -15.54 -3.84
N THR A 152 -3.19 -14.82 -3.14
CA THR A 152 -1.88 -15.32 -2.73
C THR A 152 -1.94 -16.03 -1.39
N TYR A 153 -2.63 -15.44 -0.40
CA TYR A 153 -2.58 -15.86 1.01
C TYR A 153 -3.94 -16.29 1.58
N GLY A 154 -5.02 -16.02 0.86
CA GLY A 154 -6.36 -16.48 1.24
C GLY A 154 -6.61 -17.93 0.84
N ALA A 155 -7.57 -18.57 1.51
CA ALA A 155 -8.07 -19.86 1.04
C ALA A 155 -8.86 -19.69 -0.27
N PRO A 156 -8.91 -20.73 -1.14
CA PRO A 156 -9.75 -20.67 -2.34
C PRO A 156 -11.22 -20.41 -1.98
N TYR A 157 -11.85 -19.43 -2.63
CA TYR A 157 -13.24 -19.07 -2.36
C TYR A 157 -14.21 -20.24 -2.44
N LEU A 158 -14.06 -21.07 -3.48
CA LEU A 158 -14.95 -22.21 -3.75
C LEU A 158 -14.83 -23.36 -2.73
N LYS A 159 -13.83 -23.33 -1.85
CA LYS A 159 -13.67 -24.35 -0.82
C LYS A 159 -14.84 -24.36 0.17
N ASP A 160 -15.32 -23.18 0.54
CA ASP A 160 -16.34 -23.00 1.59
C ASP A 160 -17.16 -21.71 1.40
N ASN A 161 -17.29 -21.24 0.18
CA ASN A 161 -17.93 -19.98 -0.19
C ASN A 161 -17.28 -18.76 0.52
N GLY A 162 -15.97 -18.83 0.70
CA GLY A 162 -15.19 -17.73 1.28
C GLY A 162 -15.32 -17.58 2.79
N ALA A 163 -15.80 -18.61 3.52
CA ALA A 163 -15.93 -18.57 4.97
C ALA A 163 -14.56 -18.65 5.70
N SER A 164 -13.55 -19.27 5.09
CA SER A 164 -12.19 -19.30 5.62
C SER A 164 -11.58 -17.92 5.73
N LEU A 165 -10.57 -17.79 6.61
CA LEU A 165 -9.82 -16.54 6.77
C LEU A 165 -9.04 -16.20 5.50
N GLY A 166 -9.21 -14.96 5.07
CA GLY A 166 -8.45 -14.28 4.01
C GLY A 166 -7.24 -13.54 4.56
N VAL A 167 -7.18 -12.25 4.31
CA VAL A 167 -6.12 -11.33 4.73
C VAL A 167 -6.71 -10.13 5.48
N PRO A 168 -5.92 -9.35 6.23
CA PRO A 168 -6.37 -8.05 6.73
C PRO A 168 -6.79 -7.12 5.59
N VAL A 169 -8.01 -6.61 5.62
CA VAL A 169 -8.47 -5.54 4.73
C VAL A 169 -8.21 -4.21 5.43
N VAL A 170 -7.41 -3.35 4.81
CA VAL A 170 -6.96 -2.08 5.39
C VAL A 170 -7.43 -0.95 4.49
N LYS A 171 -8.42 -0.16 4.97
CA LYS A 171 -9.02 0.96 4.24
C LYS A 171 -8.67 2.33 4.84
N GLU A 172 -7.86 2.36 5.88
CA GLU A 172 -7.44 3.56 6.60
C GLU A 172 -5.93 3.57 6.85
N VAL A 173 -5.41 4.72 7.19
CA VAL A 173 -3.99 4.85 7.59
C VAL A 173 -3.84 4.26 8.99
N LEU A 174 -3.00 3.24 9.12
CA LEU A 174 -2.74 2.57 10.39
C LEU A 174 -1.51 3.16 11.08
N THR A 175 -1.57 3.25 12.39
CA THR A 175 -0.40 3.50 13.23
C THR A 175 0.41 2.21 13.41
N ALA A 176 1.68 2.33 13.78
CA ALA A 176 2.55 1.16 14.00
C ALA A 176 2.07 0.22 15.13
N ALA A 177 1.15 0.68 15.99
CA ALA A 177 0.58 -0.12 17.08
C ALA A 177 -0.67 -0.92 16.64
N GLU A 178 -1.27 -0.59 15.50
CA GLU A 178 -2.50 -1.21 15.04
C GLU A 178 -2.21 -2.46 14.21
N LEU A 179 -2.75 -3.58 14.67
CA LEU A 179 -2.61 -4.89 14.05
C LEU A 179 -3.99 -5.41 13.65
N PRO A 180 -4.48 -5.09 12.45
CA PRO A 180 -5.80 -5.50 12.00
C PRO A 180 -5.89 -7.02 11.87
N ALA A 181 -7.01 -7.59 12.33
CA ALA A 181 -7.27 -9.00 12.20
C ALA A 181 -7.59 -9.38 10.74
N ARG A 182 -7.35 -10.64 10.38
CA ARG A 182 -7.76 -11.20 9.09
C ARG A 182 -9.29 -11.27 9.03
N GLN A 183 -9.86 -10.78 7.94
CA GLN A 183 -11.25 -11.00 7.59
C GLN A 183 -11.42 -12.34 6.86
N THR A 184 -12.68 -12.74 6.62
CA THR A 184 -12.95 -13.89 5.76
C THR A 184 -12.62 -13.56 4.29
N VAL A 185 -12.37 -14.58 3.49
CA VAL A 185 -12.15 -14.43 2.04
C VAL A 185 -13.33 -13.70 1.39
N ALA A 186 -14.58 -14.06 1.77
CA ALA A 186 -15.78 -13.40 1.26
C ALA A 186 -15.82 -11.90 1.59
N GLN A 187 -15.48 -11.53 2.82
CA GLN A 187 -15.38 -10.11 3.23
C GLN A 187 -14.28 -9.37 2.46
N GLY A 188 -13.14 -10.02 2.24
CA GLY A 188 -12.05 -9.46 1.45
C GLY A 188 -12.47 -9.18 0.01
N TYR A 189 -13.13 -10.12 -0.67
CA TYR A 189 -13.65 -9.90 -2.03
C TYR A 189 -14.77 -8.86 -2.07
N ALA A 190 -15.62 -8.78 -1.04
CA ALA A 190 -16.63 -7.73 -0.95
C ALA A 190 -15.99 -6.34 -0.88
N ALA A 191 -14.92 -6.19 -0.09
CA ALA A 191 -14.16 -4.93 0.00
C ALA A 191 -13.46 -4.55 -1.31
N VAL A 192 -12.94 -5.54 -2.06
CA VAL A 192 -12.37 -5.32 -3.40
C VAL A 192 -13.43 -4.84 -4.38
N LEU A 193 -14.62 -5.47 -4.39
CA LEU A 193 -15.72 -5.07 -5.27
C LEU A 193 -16.28 -3.69 -4.92
N GLU A 194 -16.35 -3.35 -3.64
CA GLU A 194 -16.74 -2.01 -3.18
C GLU A 194 -15.78 -0.94 -3.72
N ASP A 195 -14.47 -1.10 -3.49
CA ASP A 195 -13.46 -0.16 -3.98
C ASP A 195 -13.50 -0.01 -5.51
N LEU A 196 -13.70 -1.10 -6.28
CA LEU A 196 -13.82 -1.04 -7.74
C LEU A 196 -15.09 -0.35 -8.19
N THR A 197 -16.23 -0.59 -7.51
CA THR A 197 -17.51 0.04 -7.82
C THR A 197 -17.43 1.55 -7.54
N ASP A 198 -16.82 1.92 -6.42
CA ASP A 198 -16.61 3.33 -6.08
C ASP A 198 -15.64 4.00 -7.08
N ALA A 199 -14.56 3.31 -7.47
CA ALA A 199 -13.62 3.80 -8.47
C ALA A 199 -14.32 4.21 -9.77
N LEU A 200 -15.24 3.38 -10.28
CA LEU A 200 -16.00 3.66 -11.51
C LEU A 200 -16.84 4.94 -11.41
N SER A 201 -17.24 5.35 -10.22
CA SER A 201 -18.00 6.59 -10.03
C SER A 201 -17.14 7.86 -10.14
N PHE A 202 -15.83 7.73 -10.04
CA PHE A 202 -14.87 8.84 -10.06
C PHE A 202 -14.08 8.94 -11.37
N ILE A 203 -13.85 7.83 -12.07
CA ILE A 203 -13.08 7.80 -13.33
C ILE A 203 -13.98 8.19 -14.50
N ASP A 204 -13.54 9.17 -15.28
CA ASP A 204 -14.18 9.55 -16.54
C ASP A 204 -13.49 8.84 -17.71
N GLU A 205 -14.15 7.85 -18.31
CA GLU A 205 -13.64 7.04 -19.41
C GLU A 205 -13.30 7.85 -20.68
N ASN A 206 -13.84 9.08 -20.80
CA ASN A 206 -13.68 9.92 -21.98
C ASN A 206 -12.55 10.95 -21.85
N LYS A 207 -11.87 11.00 -20.71
CA LYS A 207 -10.78 11.96 -20.46
C LYS A 207 -9.45 11.24 -20.26
N ASN A 208 -8.44 11.70 -21.01
CA ASN A 208 -7.03 11.41 -20.72
C ASN A 208 -6.50 12.51 -19.80
N TYR A 209 -6.09 12.16 -18.61
CA TYR A 209 -5.56 13.07 -17.59
C TYR A 209 -4.05 13.13 -17.61
#